data_b3cc6634ab54c1b404015b01222f7a47
#
_entry.id   b3cc6634ab54c1b404015b01222f7a47
#
_cell.length_a   1.000
_cell.length_b   1.000
_cell.length_c   1.000
_cell.angle_alpha   90.00
_cell.angle_beta   90.00
_cell.angle_gamma   90.00
#
_symmetry.space_group_name_H-M   'P 1'
#
loop_
_entity.id
_entity.type
_entity.pdbx_description
1 polymer ?
#
loop_
_entity_poly.entity_id
_entity_poly.type
_entity_poly.pdbx_seq_one_letter_code
_entity_poly.pdbx_strand_id
1 'polypeptide(L)'
;MHNNVIPKVILAPMQGVLDPFVRQLLTAVNDYDLCISEFVRVVDQKLPKKAFYRLCPELHQGGKTPSGTPVRVQLLGQHPQWLAENAQLAIELGSHGVDLNCGCPSKTVNGSNGGASLLKDPTLIYRATKAMREAVSAEQIVSVKVRLGWDSVDHCFEIADAVAQGGANEITVHGRTKIDGYRAERINWKAIGEIQQRLSIPVIANGEIWDYDSAKKCQEMTACNQLMIGRGALNTPNLSRVVKFNEPKMPWQSVLT
;
A
#
# COMPACT_ATOMS: atom_id res chain seq x y z
N MET A 1 -8.29 -15.85 -25.39
CA MET A 1 -7.10 -15.03 -25.65
C MET A 1 -6.86 -14.23 -24.37
N HIS A 2 -5.88 -14.61 -23.55
CA HIS A 2 -5.54 -13.81 -22.36
C HIS A 2 -4.87 -12.53 -22.87
N ASN A 3 -5.55 -11.41 -22.73
CA ASN A 3 -4.93 -10.11 -22.93
C ASN A 3 -3.77 -9.99 -21.92
N ASN A 4 -2.55 -9.98 -22.43
CA ASN A 4 -1.34 -9.84 -21.65
C ASN A 4 -1.20 -8.38 -21.20
N VAL A 5 -2.08 -7.93 -20.31
CA VAL A 5 -2.06 -6.57 -19.79
C VAL A 5 -0.85 -6.46 -18.84
N ILE A 6 0.08 -5.55 -19.16
CA ILE A 6 1.20 -5.23 -18.29
C ILE A 6 0.63 -4.63 -17.00
N PRO A 7 0.89 -5.24 -15.83
CA PRO A 7 0.35 -4.72 -14.58
C PRO A 7 1.00 -3.41 -14.17
N LYS A 8 0.25 -2.55 -13.50
CA LYS A 8 0.86 -1.50 -12.67
C LYS A 8 1.49 -2.15 -11.45
N VAL A 9 2.72 -1.74 -11.14
CA VAL A 9 3.48 -2.28 -10.01
C VAL A 9 3.81 -1.20 -9.00
N ILE A 10 3.38 -1.42 -7.77
CA ILE A 10 3.50 -0.48 -6.66
C ILE A 10 4.48 -1.05 -5.63
N LEU A 11 5.43 -0.22 -5.18
CA LEU A 11 6.34 -0.59 -4.09
C LEU A 11 5.63 -0.39 -2.74
N ALA A 12 5.50 -1.48 -1.99
CA ALA A 12 4.79 -1.53 -0.71
C ALA A 12 5.51 -0.76 0.40
N PRO A 13 4.78 -0.13 1.33
CA PRO A 13 5.36 0.40 2.56
C PRO A 13 5.90 -0.75 3.43
N MET A 14 7.15 -0.62 3.88
CA MET A 14 7.82 -1.60 4.75
C MET A 14 8.52 -0.84 5.88
N GLN A 15 7.83 -0.71 7.01
CA GLN A 15 8.31 0.07 8.16
C GLN A 15 9.64 -0.45 8.70
N GLY A 16 10.61 0.46 8.88
CA GLY A 16 11.97 0.15 9.31
C GLY A 16 12.86 -0.45 8.23
N VAL A 17 12.37 -0.52 6.98
CA VAL A 17 13.11 -1.12 5.85
C VAL A 17 13.10 -0.23 4.63
N LEU A 18 11.93 0.28 4.22
CA LEU A 18 11.79 1.10 3.02
C LEU A 18 11.97 2.59 3.35
N ASP A 19 13.11 2.93 3.91
CA ASP A 19 13.49 4.32 4.15
C ASP A 19 13.74 5.08 2.83
N PRO A 20 13.95 6.40 2.85
CA PRO A 20 14.18 7.19 1.63
C PRO A 20 15.36 6.71 0.78
N PHE A 21 16.42 6.22 1.41
CA PHE A 21 17.60 5.71 0.70
C PHE A 21 17.28 4.41 -0.05
N VAL A 22 16.62 3.46 0.61
CA VAL A 22 16.20 2.19 -0.04
C VAL A 22 15.18 2.45 -1.14
N ARG A 23 14.23 3.40 -0.96
CA ARG A 23 13.33 3.81 -2.05
C ARG A 23 14.09 4.34 -3.26
N GLN A 24 15.06 5.22 -3.03
CA GLN A 24 15.91 5.75 -4.10
C GLN A 24 16.64 4.65 -4.85
N LEU A 25 17.30 3.73 -4.14
CA LEU A 25 18.01 2.61 -4.76
C LEU A 25 17.09 1.72 -5.60
N LEU A 26 15.98 1.30 -5.01
CA LEU A 26 15.04 0.41 -5.70
C LEU A 26 14.41 1.08 -6.92
N THR A 27 14.03 2.37 -6.83
CA THR A 27 13.41 3.05 -7.97
C THR A 27 14.40 3.41 -9.07
N ALA A 28 15.70 3.48 -8.80
CA ALA A 28 16.72 3.72 -9.81
C ALA A 28 16.85 2.56 -10.83
N VAL A 29 16.57 1.32 -10.41
CA VAL A 29 16.72 0.10 -11.23
C VAL A 29 15.39 -0.55 -11.60
N ASN A 30 14.28 0.11 -11.29
CA ASN A 30 12.95 -0.41 -11.49
C ASN A 30 12.06 0.53 -12.32
N ASP A 31 10.87 0.01 -12.67
CA ASP A 31 9.80 0.71 -13.34
C ASP A 31 8.53 0.64 -12.47
N TYR A 32 8.64 1.12 -11.22
CA TYR A 32 7.49 1.25 -10.33
C TYR A 32 6.60 2.40 -10.76
N ASP A 33 5.28 2.16 -10.80
CA ASP A 33 4.30 3.20 -11.09
C ASP A 33 4.05 4.12 -9.89
N LEU A 34 4.32 3.62 -8.68
CA LEU A 34 4.13 4.33 -7.41
C LEU A 34 4.96 3.67 -6.30
N CYS A 35 5.43 4.48 -5.36
CA CYS A 35 5.93 4.03 -4.06
C CYS A 35 5.00 4.52 -2.95
N ILE A 36 4.72 3.67 -1.96
CA ILE A 36 4.08 4.10 -0.73
C ILE A 36 5.16 4.26 0.34
N SER A 37 5.20 5.40 1.02
CA SER A 37 6.19 5.67 2.08
C SER A 37 5.97 4.79 3.30
N GLU A 38 6.96 4.70 4.17
CA GLU A 38 6.72 4.26 5.54
C GLU A 38 5.65 5.16 6.18
N PHE A 39 4.90 4.61 7.16
CA PHE A 39 3.77 5.36 7.69
C PHE A 39 4.18 6.50 8.63
N VAL A 40 3.51 7.61 8.48
CA VAL A 40 3.47 8.69 9.46
C VAL A 40 2.42 8.34 10.51
N ARG A 41 2.84 8.21 11.79
CA ARG A 41 1.92 7.86 12.87
C ARG A 41 1.16 9.08 13.35
N VAL A 42 -0.16 9.05 13.20
CA VAL A 42 -1.11 10.07 13.64
C VAL A 42 -1.83 9.55 14.89
N VAL A 43 -1.70 10.27 16.00
CA VAL A 43 -2.35 9.89 17.28
C VAL A 43 -3.52 10.84 17.54
N ASP A 44 -3.26 12.05 18.02
CA ASP A 44 -4.25 12.96 18.59
C ASP A 44 -4.02 14.43 18.18
N GLN A 45 -3.30 14.67 17.07
CA GLN A 45 -3.00 16.03 16.61
C GLN A 45 -2.61 16.10 15.14
N LYS A 46 -2.69 17.30 14.56
CA LYS A 46 -2.02 17.64 13.30
C LYS A 46 -0.51 17.67 13.55
N LEU A 47 0.23 16.90 12.76
CA LEU A 47 1.68 16.78 12.92
C LEU A 47 2.42 17.97 12.26
N PRO A 48 3.60 18.33 12.74
CA PRO A 48 4.43 19.33 12.09
C PRO A 48 5.00 18.81 10.76
N LYS A 49 5.20 19.70 9.78
CA LYS A 49 5.76 19.37 8.45
C LYS A 49 7.05 18.53 8.51
N LYS A 50 7.91 18.79 9.51
CA LYS A 50 9.16 18.04 9.73
C LYS A 50 8.94 16.53 9.92
N ALA A 51 7.79 16.11 10.47
CA ALA A 51 7.48 14.68 10.64
C ALA A 51 7.29 13.98 9.28
N PHE A 52 6.68 14.67 8.32
CA PHE A 52 6.51 14.18 6.94
C PHE A 52 7.84 14.18 6.19
N TYR A 53 8.58 15.28 6.20
CA TYR A 53 9.87 15.38 5.52
C TYR A 53 10.91 14.38 6.01
N ARG A 54 10.88 14.00 7.29
CA ARG A 54 11.78 12.98 7.83
C ARG A 54 11.55 11.60 7.22
N LEU A 55 10.29 11.23 6.96
CA LEU A 55 9.91 9.93 6.40
C LEU A 55 9.81 9.95 4.87
N CYS A 56 9.53 11.10 4.30
CA CYS A 56 9.35 11.30 2.87
C CYS A 56 10.02 12.63 2.43
N PRO A 57 11.37 12.71 2.39
CA PRO A 57 12.07 13.90 1.92
C PRO A 57 11.80 14.21 0.46
N GLU A 58 11.29 13.26 -0.33
CA GLU A 58 10.83 13.43 -1.71
C GLU A 58 9.78 14.55 -1.83
N LEU A 59 9.06 14.86 -0.76
CA LEU A 59 8.10 15.97 -0.71
C LEU A 59 8.75 17.34 -1.00
N HIS A 60 10.04 17.50 -0.72
CA HIS A 60 10.79 18.71 -1.12
C HIS A 60 11.00 18.82 -2.64
N GLN A 61 10.81 17.73 -3.37
CA GLN A 61 11.08 17.62 -4.81
C GLN A 61 9.82 17.20 -5.59
N GLY A 62 8.65 17.69 -5.16
CA GLY A 62 7.37 17.39 -5.80
C GLY A 62 6.87 15.95 -5.58
N GLY A 63 7.28 15.31 -4.48
CA GLY A 63 6.81 13.98 -4.10
C GLY A 63 7.30 12.86 -5.00
N LYS A 64 8.48 13.00 -5.63
CA LYS A 64 9.06 12.00 -6.52
C LYS A 64 10.46 11.60 -6.08
N THR A 65 10.82 10.34 -6.30
CA THR A 65 12.20 9.89 -6.17
C THR A 65 13.08 10.54 -7.24
N PRO A 66 14.41 10.53 -7.11
CA PRO A 66 15.31 11.06 -8.14
C PRO A 66 15.11 10.42 -9.53
N SER A 67 14.66 9.16 -9.60
CA SER A 67 14.30 8.49 -10.86
C SER A 67 12.93 8.88 -11.42
N GLY A 68 12.18 9.76 -10.74
CA GLY A 68 10.88 10.26 -11.18
C GLY A 68 9.67 9.46 -10.69
N THR A 69 9.88 8.36 -9.94
CA THR A 69 8.78 7.56 -9.41
C THR A 69 7.99 8.36 -8.36
N PRO A 70 6.67 8.51 -8.51
CA PRO A 70 5.85 9.22 -7.52
C PRO A 70 5.83 8.49 -6.17
N VAL A 71 5.79 9.27 -5.09
CA VAL A 71 5.69 8.76 -3.72
C VAL A 71 4.40 9.26 -3.08
N ARG A 72 3.64 8.33 -2.49
CA ARG A 72 2.44 8.61 -1.72
C ARG A 72 2.72 8.41 -0.24
N VAL A 73 2.38 9.40 0.57
CA VAL A 73 2.51 9.31 2.02
C VAL A 73 1.45 8.36 2.57
N GLN A 74 1.88 7.42 3.42
CA GLN A 74 0.98 6.58 4.19
C GLN A 74 0.79 7.15 5.60
N LEU A 75 -0.46 7.23 6.05
CA LEU A 75 -0.84 7.59 7.41
C LEU A 75 -1.23 6.34 8.20
N LEU A 76 -0.97 6.35 9.50
CA LEU A 76 -1.42 5.31 10.42
C LEU A 76 -2.02 5.98 11.65
N GLY A 77 -3.28 5.67 11.94
CA GLY A 77 -4.02 6.23 13.08
C GLY A 77 -5.42 5.65 13.15
N GLN A 78 -6.20 6.10 14.14
CA GLN A 78 -7.56 5.65 14.37
C GLN A 78 -8.58 6.81 14.43
N HIS A 79 -8.13 8.03 14.64
CA HIS A 79 -9.02 9.19 14.82
C HIS A 79 -9.30 9.88 13.49
N PRO A 80 -10.54 9.82 12.96
CA PRO A 80 -10.89 10.35 11.65
C PRO A 80 -10.50 11.82 11.45
N GLN A 81 -10.75 12.68 12.47
CA GLN A 81 -10.40 14.10 12.40
C GLN A 81 -8.90 14.30 12.18
N TRP A 82 -8.06 13.66 12.99
CA TRP A 82 -6.61 13.85 12.88
C TRP A 82 -6.03 13.23 11.62
N LEU A 83 -6.63 12.12 11.13
CA LEU A 83 -6.28 11.55 9.84
C LEU A 83 -6.62 12.50 8.69
N ALA A 84 -7.79 13.16 8.74
CA ALA A 84 -8.21 14.15 7.76
C ALA A 84 -7.24 15.35 7.68
N GLU A 85 -6.91 15.96 8.83
CA GLU A 85 -6.00 17.12 8.90
C GLU A 85 -4.58 16.77 8.41
N ASN A 86 -4.09 15.57 8.73
CA ASN A 86 -2.78 15.11 8.27
C ASN A 86 -2.79 14.64 6.81
N ALA A 87 -3.92 14.16 6.29
CA ALA A 87 -4.09 13.86 4.87
C ALA A 87 -4.02 15.14 4.04
N GLN A 88 -4.75 16.19 4.44
CA GLN A 88 -4.67 17.50 3.80
C GLN A 88 -3.23 18.02 3.82
N LEU A 89 -2.54 17.97 4.95
CA LEU A 89 -1.15 18.40 5.05
C LEU A 89 -0.21 17.61 4.12
N ALA A 90 -0.38 16.28 4.03
CA ALA A 90 0.43 15.47 3.13
C ALA A 90 0.28 15.91 1.66
N ILE A 91 -0.94 16.22 1.22
CA ILE A 91 -1.22 16.75 -0.13
C ILE A 91 -0.59 18.15 -0.32
N GLU A 92 -0.76 19.04 0.65
CA GLU A 92 -0.15 20.40 0.62
C GLU A 92 1.38 20.34 0.50
N LEU A 93 2.01 19.31 1.03
CA LEU A 93 3.46 19.07 0.95
C LEU A 93 3.91 18.41 -0.36
N GLY A 94 2.99 18.02 -1.24
CA GLY A 94 3.31 17.44 -2.55
C GLY A 94 3.19 15.92 -2.65
N SER A 95 2.52 15.24 -1.71
CA SER A 95 2.27 13.80 -1.79
C SER A 95 1.36 13.46 -2.98
N HIS A 96 1.65 12.38 -3.71
CA HIS A 96 0.82 11.87 -4.81
C HIS A 96 -0.38 11.06 -4.29
N GLY A 97 -1.29 11.73 -3.62
CA GLY A 97 -2.39 11.13 -2.87
C GLY A 97 -1.99 10.81 -1.43
N VAL A 98 -2.87 10.13 -0.71
CA VAL A 98 -2.66 9.66 0.68
C VAL A 98 -3.15 8.24 0.82
N ASP A 99 -2.45 7.45 1.63
CA ASP A 99 -2.80 6.06 1.92
C ASP A 99 -3.05 5.86 3.41
N LEU A 100 -4.06 5.07 3.78
CA LEU A 100 -4.35 4.70 5.16
C LEU A 100 -3.87 3.27 5.43
N ASN A 101 -3.05 3.11 6.47
CA ASN A 101 -2.59 1.79 6.92
C ASN A 101 -3.59 1.13 7.86
N CYS A 102 -4.26 0.07 7.40
CA CYS A 102 -5.09 -0.84 8.19
C CYS A 102 -4.52 -2.27 8.22
N GLY A 103 -3.21 -2.44 7.96
CA GLY A 103 -2.62 -3.78 7.81
C GLY A 103 -1.38 -4.07 8.65
N CYS A 104 -0.80 -3.07 9.35
CA CYS A 104 0.41 -3.26 10.14
C CYS A 104 0.18 -4.23 11.31
N PRO A 105 0.90 -5.39 11.37
CA PRO A 105 0.67 -6.40 12.41
C PRO A 105 1.43 -6.14 13.71
N SER A 106 2.23 -5.07 13.79
CA SER A 106 3.09 -4.74 14.93
C SER A 106 2.31 -4.65 16.23
N LYS A 107 2.79 -5.29 17.30
CA LYS A 107 2.17 -5.25 18.64
C LYS A 107 2.08 -3.83 19.17
N THR A 108 3.12 -3.01 19.00
CA THR A 108 3.17 -1.62 19.45
C THR A 108 2.13 -0.75 18.74
N VAL A 109 1.93 -0.97 17.43
CA VAL A 109 0.93 -0.25 16.63
C VAL A 109 -0.49 -0.67 17.03
N ASN A 110 -0.73 -1.96 17.14
CA ASN A 110 -2.04 -2.51 17.48
C ASN A 110 -2.43 -2.23 18.95
N GLY A 111 -1.46 -2.15 19.85
CA GLY A 111 -1.68 -1.76 21.25
C GLY A 111 -2.19 -0.32 21.42
N SER A 112 -1.98 0.54 20.41
CA SER A 112 -2.54 1.90 20.34
C SER A 112 -3.72 2.00 19.36
N ASN A 113 -4.41 0.90 19.09
CA ASN A 113 -5.60 0.79 18.23
C ASN A 113 -5.40 1.30 16.78
N GLY A 114 -4.16 1.29 16.25
CA GLY A 114 -3.85 1.63 14.87
C GLY A 114 -3.53 0.40 14.00
N GLY A 115 -3.30 0.59 12.72
CA GLY A 115 -2.90 -0.47 11.80
C GLY A 115 -3.92 -1.60 11.69
N ALA A 116 -3.49 -2.84 11.84
CA ALA A 116 -4.37 -4.01 11.69
C ALA A 116 -5.49 -4.10 12.73
N SER A 117 -5.41 -3.38 13.87
CA SER A 117 -6.51 -3.37 14.85
C SER A 117 -7.80 -2.77 14.30
N LEU A 118 -7.72 -1.88 13.29
CA LEU A 118 -8.88 -1.32 12.60
C LEU A 118 -9.70 -2.40 11.87
N LEU A 119 -9.09 -3.52 11.48
CA LEU A 119 -9.79 -4.63 10.80
C LEU A 119 -10.89 -5.27 11.66
N LYS A 120 -10.89 -5.01 12.98
CA LYS A 120 -11.94 -5.46 13.91
C LYS A 120 -13.19 -4.58 13.88
N ASP A 121 -13.09 -3.39 13.30
CA ASP A 121 -14.18 -2.42 13.24
C ASP A 121 -14.24 -1.78 11.84
N PRO A 122 -14.95 -2.41 10.89
CA PRO A 122 -15.14 -1.85 9.55
C PRO A 122 -15.81 -0.45 9.57
N THR A 123 -16.63 -0.15 10.58
CA THR A 123 -17.24 1.18 10.73
C THR A 123 -16.18 2.26 10.96
N LEU A 124 -15.15 1.95 11.73
CA LEU A 124 -14.04 2.89 11.96
C LEU A 124 -13.21 3.08 10.68
N ILE A 125 -12.99 2.01 9.90
CA ILE A 125 -12.32 2.10 8.58
C ILE A 125 -13.13 3.02 7.65
N TYR A 126 -14.44 2.83 7.56
CA TYR A 126 -15.33 3.69 6.79
C TYR A 126 -15.21 5.17 7.23
N ARG A 127 -15.32 5.45 8.53
CA ARG A 127 -15.26 6.81 9.07
C ARG A 127 -13.90 7.48 8.83
N ALA A 128 -12.81 6.76 9.00
CA ALA A 128 -11.46 7.25 8.76
C ALA A 128 -11.23 7.54 7.27
N THR A 129 -11.63 6.61 6.40
CA THR A 129 -11.53 6.78 4.94
C THR A 129 -12.35 7.96 4.45
N LYS A 130 -13.61 8.08 4.91
CA LYS A 130 -14.51 9.18 4.57
C LYS A 130 -13.92 10.53 4.98
N ALA A 131 -13.44 10.63 6.21
CA ALA A 131 -12.85 11.86 6.72
C ALA A 131 -11.61 12.29 5.91
N MET A 132 -10.74 11.35 5.54
CA MET A 132 -9.61 11.63 4.65
C MET A 132 -10.08 12.05 3.25
N ARG A 133 -11.11 11.38 2.69
CA ARG A 133 -11.64 11.73 1.36
C ARG A 133 -12.24 13.13 1.33
N GLU A 134 -12.99 13.51 2.35
CA GLU A 134 -13.63 14.83 2.46
C GLU A 134 -12.61 15.96 2.72
N ALA A 135 -11.44 15.64 3.27
CA ALA A 135 -10.39 16.62 3.59
C ALA A 135 -9.50 17.00 2.40
N VAL A 136 -9.53 16.24 1.31
CA VAL A 136 -8.68 16.49 0.12
C VAL A 136 -9.55 16.68 -1.12
N SER A 137 -9.03 17.34 -2.15
CA SER A 137 -9.80 17.61 -3.37
C SER A 137 -10.13 16.31 -4.12
N ALA A 138 -11.16 16.35 -4.98
CA ALA A 138 -11.65 15.19 -5.71
C ALA A 138 -10.58 14.56 -6.64
N GLU A 139 -9.63 15.36 -7.13
CA GLU A 139 -8.55 14.95 -8.01
C GLU A 139 -7.46 14.16 -7.27
N GLN A 140 -7.42 14.30 -5.95
CA GLN A 140 -6.41 13.61 -5.12
C GLN A 140 -6.83 12.18 -4.82
N ILE A 141 -5.88 11.26 -4.89
CA ILE A 141 -6.12 9.85 -4.59
C ILE A 141 -6.10 9.60 -3.09
N VAL A 142 -7.16 8.98 -2.59
CA VAL A 142 -7.20 8.39 -1.26
C VAL A 142 -7.23 6.87 -1.43
N SER A 143 -6.24 6.18 -0.89
CA SER A 143 -6.14 4.72 -0.89
C SER A 143 -6.14 4.16 0.52
N VAL A 144 -6.50 2.90 0.66
CA VAL A 144 -6.46 2.19 1.94
C VAL A 144 -5.78 0.85 1.75
N LYS A 145 -4.81 0.53 2.61
CA LYS A 145 -4.12 -0.75 2.61
C LYS A 145 -4.62 -1.61 3.77
N VAL A 146 -5.25 -2.74 3.44
CA VAL A 146 -5.86 -3.68 4.39
C VAL A 146 -5.22 -5.07 4.32
N ARG A 147 -5.60 -5.93 5.27
CA ARG A 147 -5.51 -7.38 5.21
C ARG A 147 -6.90 -7.97 5.08
N LEU A 148 -7.00 -9.29 4.82
CA LEU A 148 -8.28 -10.01 4.70
C LEU A 148 -9.11 -10.05 6.00
N GLY A 149 -8.49 -9.70 7.12
CA GLY A 149 -9.13 -9.65 8.42
C GLY A 149 -8.11 -9.68 9.55
N TRP A 150 -8.60 -9.69 10.78
CA TRP A 150 -7.76 -9.80 11.97
C TRP A 150 -7.32 -11.24 12.22
N ASP A 151 -8.25 -12.15 12.43
CA ASP A 151 -8.05 -13.58 12.78
C ASP A 151 -8.66 -14.54 11.75
N SER A 152 -9.71 -14.11 11.05
CA SER A 152 -10.34 -14.86 9.98
C SER A 152 -10.62 -13.97 8.77
N VAL A 153 -11.06 -14.58 7.67
CA VAL A 153 -11.47 -13.89 6.43
C VAL A 153 -12.97 -13.55 6.42
N ASP A 154 -13.71 -13.88 7.46
CA ASP A 154 -15.17 -13.81 7.48
C ASP A 154 -15.70 -12.39 7.25
N HIS A 155 -14.96 -11.38 7.71
CA HIS A 155 -15.29 -9.97 7.53
C HIS A 155 -14.55 -9.28 6.37
N CYS A 156 -13.90 -10.03 5.47
CA CYS A 156 -13.08 -9.42 4.41
C CYS A 156 -13.92 -8.55 3.47
N PHE A 157 -15.16 -8.91 3.19
CA PHE A 157 -16.07 -8.12 2.36
C PHE A 157 -16.56 -6.87 3.06
N GLU A 158 -16.90 -6.95 4.35
CA GLU A 158 -17.32 -5.79 5.16
C GLU A 158 -16.19 -4.75 5.25
N ILE A 159 -14.94 -5.21 5.42
CA ILE A 159 -13.74 -4.36 5.39
C ILE A 159 -13.60 -3.68 4.02
N ALA A 160 -13.72 -4.45 2.94
CA ALA A 160 -13.60 -3.93 1.58
C ALA A 160 -14.71 -2.93 1.22
N ASP A 161 -15.95 -3.24 1.58
CA ASP A 161 -17.11 -2.35 1.41
C ASP A 161 -16.95 -1.05 2.21
N ALA A 162 -16.45 -1.12 3.44
CA ALA A 162 -16.21 0.05 4.29
C ALA A 162 -15.21 1.02 3.64
N VAL A 163 -14.15 0.50 3.00
CA VAL A 163 -13.18 1.30 2.25
C VAL A 163 -13.83 1.97 1.05
N ALA A 164 -14.57 1.21 0.22
CA ALA A 164 -15.22 1.74 -0.98
C ALA A 164 -16.30 2.77 -0.64
N GLN A 165 -17.17 2.48 0.32
CA GLN A 165 -18.23 3.38 0.79
C GLN A 165 -17.68 4.63 1.47
N GLY A 166 -16.49 4.55 2.08
CA GLY A 166 -15.76 5.70 2.61
C GLY A 166 -15.22 6.64 1.52
N GLY A 167 -15.36 6.26 0.25
CA GLY A 167 -14.97 7.07 -0.91
C GLY A 167 -13.49 6.94 -1.30
N ALA A 168 -12.81 5.86 -0.90
CA ALA A 168 -11.49 5.57 -1.40
C ALA A 168 -11.49 5.39 -2.93
N ASN A 169 -10.43 5.86 -3.60
CA ASN A 169 -10.24 5.69 -5.03
C ASN A 169 -9.73 4.30 -5.40
N GLU A 170 -9.04 3.63 -4.48
CA GLU A 170 -8.49 2.29 -4.66
C GLU A 170 -8.20 1.63 -3.30
N ILE A 171 -8.14 0.31 -3.29
CA ILE A 171 -7.83 -0.49 -2.11
C ILE A 171 -6.69 -1.47 -2.39
N THR A 172 -5.71 -1.55 -1.49
CA THR A 172 -4.69 -2.60 -1.51
C THR A 172 -5.03 -3.70 -0.52
N VAL A 173 -5.15 -4.93 -0.99
CA VAL A 173 -5.46 -6.08 -0.15
C VAL A 173 -4.27 -7.02 -0.03
N HIS A 174 -3.69 -7.12 1.17
CA HIS A 174 -2.72 -8.16 1.49
C HIS A 174 -3.47 -9.48 1.74
N GLY A 175 -3.21 -10.49 0.91
CA GLY A 175 -3.95 -11.76 0.87
C GLY A 175 -3.75 -12.66 2.11
N ARG A 176 -3.69 -12.08 3.30
CA ARG A 176 -3.58 -12.77 4.61
C ARG A 176 -4.36 -12.02 5.67
N THR A 177 -4.75 -12.75 6.73
CA THR A 177 -5.20 -12.11 7.97
C THR A 177 -4.00 -11.57 8.78
N LYS A 178 -4.27 -10.81 9.83
CA LYS A 178 -3.20 -10.34 10.74
C LYS A 178 -2.52 -11.52 11.46
N ILE A 179 -3.30 -12.52 11.87
CA ILE A 179 -2.78 -13.72 12.59
C ILE A 179 -1.93 -14.60 11.67
N ASP A 180 -2.23 -14.68 10.40
CA ASP A 180 -1.40 -15.38 9.42
C ASP A 180 0.02 -14.80 9.31
N GLY A 181 0.20 -13.56 9.68
CA GLY A 181 1.50 -12.90 9.64
C GLY A 181 2.05 -12.81 8.21
N TYR A 182 3.18 -13.51 7.98
CA TYR A 182 3.87 -13.58 6.70
C TYR A 182 4.11 -15.01 6.22
N ARG A 183 3.37 -16.00 6.73
CA ARG A 183 3.49 -17.40 6.33
C ARG A 183 3.06 -17.58 4.88
N ALA A 184 3.98 -18.10 4.03
CA ALA A 184 3.79 -18.17 2.58
C ALA A 184 2.56 -19.02 2.21
N GLU A 185 2.35 -20.13 2.88
CA GLU A 185 1.25 -21.09 2.68
C GLU A 185 -0.13 -20.52 3.01
N ARG A 186 -0.17 -19.36 3.69
CA ARG A 186 -1.42 -18.68 4.09
C ARG A 186 -1.88 -17.62 3.11
N ILE A 187 -1.20 -17.46 1.97
CA ILE A 187 -1.67 -16.52 0.94
C ILE A 187 -3.02 -16.97 0.36
N ASN A 188 -3.96 -16.07 0.32
CA ASN A 188 -5.30 -16.30 -0.22
C ASN A 188 -5.61 -15.29 -1.34
N TRP A 189 -5.08 -15.53 -2.53
CA TRP A 189 -5.37 -14.72 -3.72
C TRP A 189 -6.82 -14.86 -4.17
N LYS A 190 -7.47 -16.01 -3.91
CA LYS A 190 -8.88 -16.22 -4.24
C LYS A 190 -9.77 -15.17 -3.55
N ALA A 191 -9.58 -14.95 -2.26
CA ALA A 191 -10.33 -13.92 -1.53
C ALA A 191 -10.09 -12.50 -2.09
N ILE A 192 -8.88 -12.19 -2.55
CA ILE A 192 -8.62 -10.92 -3.24
C ILE A 192 -9.45 -10.84 -4.54
N GLY A 193 -9.52 -11.92 -5.32
CA GLY A 193 -10.31 -11.99 -6.54
C GLY A 193 -11.81 -11.80 -6.28
N GLU A 194 -12.33 -12.37 -5.21
CA GLU A 194 -13.73 -12.19 -4.79
C GLU A 194 -14.01 -10.73 -4.39
N ILE A 195 -13.06 -10.07 -3.70
CA ILE A 195 -13.14 -8.62 -3.40
C ILE A 195 -13.10 -7.80 -4.69
N GLN A 196 -12.21 -8.14 -5.64
CA GLN A 196 -12.13 -7.44 -6.94
C GLN A 196 -13.43 -7.52 -7.73
N GLN A 197 -14.11 -8.67 -7.71
CA GLN A 197 -15.40 -8.84 -8.39
C GLN A 197 -16.54 -8.05 -7.72
N ARG A 198 -16.42 -7.83 -6.41
CA ARG A 198 -17.43 -7.14 -5.61
C ARG A 198 -17.36 -5.61 -5.72
N LEU A 199 -16.16 -5.06 -5.78
CA LEU A 199 -15.94 -3.62 -5.70
C LEU A 199 -15.94 -2.96 -7.09
N SER A 200 -16.44 -1.72 -7.16
CA SER A 200 -16.33 -0.86 -8.35
C SER A 200 -15.02 -0.07 -8.42
N ILE A 201 -14.29 0.03 -7.29
CA ILE A 201 -12.97 0.68 -7.25
C ILE A 201 -11.86 -0.33 -7.54
N PRO A 202 -10.71 0.09 -8.09
CA PRO A 202 -9.57 -0.77 -8.33
C PRO A 202 -9.07 -1.47 -7.07
N VAL A 203 -8.79 -2.77 -7.19
CA VAL A 203 -8.15 -3.57 -6.14
C VAL A 203 -6.70 -3.85 -6.55
N ILE A 204 -5.77 -3.58 -5.64
CA ILE A 204 -4.34 -3.83 -5.79
C ILE A 204 -4.02 -5.10 -5.01
N ALA A 205 -3.61 -6.16 -5.72
CA ALA A 205 -3.25 -7.42 -5.07
C ALA A 205 -1.85 -7.35 -4.45
N ASN A 206 -1.73 -7.80 -3.19
CA ASN A 206 -0.47 -7.80 -2.45
C ASN A 206 -0.22 -9.14 -1.74
N GLY A 207 1.01 -9.63 -1.85
CA GLY A 207 1.52 -10.80 -1.14
C GLY A 207 2.00 -11.92 -2.05
N GLU A 208 3.16 -12.51 -1.72
CA GLU A 208 3.82 -13.64 -2.40
C GLU A 208 4.10 -13.42 -3.90
N ILE A 209 4.50 -12.21 -4.27
CA ILE A 209 4.98 -11.88 -5.61
C ILE A 209 6.51 -11.79 -5.56
N TRP A 210 7.20 -12.75 -6.19
CA TRP A 210 8.65 -12.96 -6.12
C TRP A 210 9.34 -13.00 -7.49
N ASP A 211 8.56 -13.15 -8.57
CA ASP A 211 9.02 -13.29 -9.94
C ASP A 211 7.85 -13.11 -10.92
N TYR A 212 8.14 -13.29 -12.18
CA TYR A 212 7.16 -13.19 -13.26
C TYR A 212 6.02 -14.21 -13.12
N ASP A 213 6.34 -15.47 -12.82
CA ASP A 213 5.36 -16.55 -12.74
C ASP A 213 4.39 -16.37 -11.57
N SER A 214 4.90 -15.99 -10.39
CA SER A 214 4.05 -15.68 -9.22
C SER A 214 3.18 -14.45 -9.46
N ALA A 215 3.66 -13.45 -10.20
CA ALA A 215 2.88 -12.29 -10.59
C ALA A 215 1.75 -12.68 -11.56
N LYS A 216 2.03 -13.48 -12.57
CA LYS A 216 1.03 -13.99 -13.52
C LYS A 216 -0.05 -14.82 -12.81
N LYS A 217 0.37 -15.75 -11.97
CA LYS A 217 -0.55 -16.54 -11.16
C LYS A 217 -1.44 -15.67 -10.27
N CYS A 218 -0.86 -14.64 -9.64
CA CYS A 218 -1.62 -13.68 -8.84
C CYS A 218 -2.66 -12.96 -9.70
N GLN A 219 -2.28 -12.43 -10.89
CA GLN A 219 -3.21 -11.77 -11.80
C GLN A 219 -4.34 -12.69 -12.26
N GLU A 220 -4.02 -13.92 -12.62
CA GLU A 220 -5.01 -14.93 -13.07
C GLU A 220 -6.03 -15.25 -11.97
N MET A 221 -5.56 -15.42 -10.73
CA MET A 221 -6.42 -15.77 -9.60
C MET A 221 -7.24 -14.59 -9.07
N THR A 222 -6.71 -13.36 -9.20
CA THR A 222 -7.35 -12.18 -8.63
C THR A 222 -8.09 -11.31 -9.64
N ALA A 223 -7.78 -11.45 -10.94
CA ALA A 223 -8.16 -10.54 -12.00
C ALA A 223 -7.71 -9.07 -11.76
N CYS A 224 -6.75 -8.84 -10.86
CA CYS A 224 -6.22 -7.51 -10.57
C CYS A 224 -5.18 -7.11 -11.61
N ASN A 225 -5.32 -5.90 -12.17
CA ASN A 225 -4.35 -5.30 -13.08
C ASN A 225 -3.28 -4.47 -12.37
N GLN A 226 -3.34 -4.40 -11.03
CA GLN A 226 -2.39 -3.68 -10.21
C GLN A 226 -1.86 -4.62 -9.12
N LEU A 227 -0.54 -4.62 -8.96
CA LEU A 227 0.17 -5.48 -8.02
C LEU A 227 1.01 -4.63 -7.07
N MET A 228 1.01 -4.96 -5.79
CA MET A 228 1.90 -4.33 -4.82
C MET A 228 2.95 -5.33 -4.35
N ILE A 229 4.22 -4.95 -4.46
CA ILE A 229 5.37 -5.78 -4.12
C ILE A 229 6.03 -5.25 -2.84
N GLY A 230 6.23 -6.12 -1.86
CA GLY A 230 6.97 -5.83 -0.63
C GLY A 230 8.31 -6.56 -0.60
N ARG A 231 8.40 -7.62 0.19
CA ARG A 231 9.64 -8.40 0.44
C ARG A 231 10.32 -8.92 -0.82
N GLY A 232 9.55 -9.20 -1.87
CA GLY A 232 10.11 -9.61 -3.15
C GLY A 232 11.09 -8.59 -3.74
N ALA A 233 10.83 -7.27 -3.56
CA ALA A 233 11.71 -6.20 -4.01
C ALA A 233 13.08 -6.20 -3.28
N LEU A 234 13.11 -6.67 -2.04
CA LEU A 234 14.36 -6.82 -1.27
C LEU A 234 15.15 -8.04 -1.71
N ASN A 235 14.47 -9.08 -2.20
CA ASN A 235 15.11 -10.28 -2.72
C ASN A 235 15.64 -10.08 -4.14
N THR A 236 14.89 -9.38 -4.99
CA THR A 236 15.22 -9.12 -6.39
C THR A 236 15.14 -7.63 -6.67
N PRO A 237 16.29 -6.93 -6.78
CA PRO A 237 16.32 -5.45 -6.85
C PRO A 237 15.51 -4.86 -8.02
N ASN A 238 15.47 -5.51 -9.18
CA ASN A 238 14.72 -5.06 -10.36
C ASN A 238 13.36 -5.75 -10.52
N LEU A 239 12.71 -6.14 -9.41
CA LEU A 239 11.53 -7.02 -9.47
C LEU A 239 10.35 -6.43 -10.24
N SER A 240 10.14 -5.11 -10.27
CA SER A 240 9.04 -4.54 -11.06
C SER A 240 9.24 -4.79 -12.57
N ARG A 241 10.47 -4.72 -13.07
CA ARG A 241 10.82 -5.01 -14.47
C ARG A 241 10.70 -6.51 -14.79
N VAL A 242 11.12 -7.36 -13.84
CA VAL A 242 10.88 -8.81 -13.94
C VAL A 242 9.38 -9.10 -14.05
N VAL A 243 8.56 -8.51 -13.19
CA VAL A 243 7.09 -8.71 -13.18
C VAL A 243 6.42 -8.16 -14.42
N LYS A 244 6.80 -6.96 -14.87
CA LYS A 244 6.18 -6.31 -16.04
C LYS A 244 6.63 -6.91 -17.36
N PHE A 245 7.91 -7.18 -17.51
CA PHE A 245 8.56 -7.43 -18.81
C PHE A 245 9.27 -8.79 -18.90
N ASN A 246 9.20 -9.61 -17.85
CA ASN A 246 9.94 -10.88 -17.76
C ASN A 246 11.46 -10.72 -17.97
N GLU A 247 12.02 -9.60 -17.49
CA GLU A 247 13.45 -9.36 -17.54
C GLU A 247 14.22 -10.32 -16.62
N PRO A 248 15.49 -10.63 -16.90
CA PRO A 248 16.33 -11.40 -16.00
C PRO A 248 16.44 -10.74 -14.62
N LYS A 249 16.48 -11.55 -13.56
CA LYS A 249 16.71 -11.06 -12.20
C LYS A 249 18.11 -10.46 -12.07
N MET A 250 18.18 -9.24 -11.53
CA MET A 250 19.43 -8.52 -11.27
C MET A 250 19.97 -8.91 -9.89
N PRO A 251 21.27 -9.20 -9.73
CA PRO A 251 21.86 -9.39 -8.42
C PRO A 251 22.11 -8.04 -7.73
N TRP A 252 22.08 -8.03 -6.40
CA TRP A 252 22.31 -6.81 -5.61
C TRP A 252 23.66 -6.15 -5.88
N GLN A 253 24.69 -6.94 -6.19
CA GLN A 253 26.03 -6.42 -6.54
C GLN A 253 25.99 -5.42 -7.69
N SER A 254 25.08 -5.60 -8.65
CA SER A 254 24.93 -4.69 -9.79
C SER A 254 24.23 -3.37 -9.44
N VAL A 255 23.66 -3.24 -8.24
CA VAL A 255 23.00 -2.01 -7.75
C VAL A 255 23.96 -1.19 -6.89
N LEU A 256 24.94 -1.83 -6.26
CA LEU A 256 25.84 -1.23 -5.29
C LEU A 256 27.17 -0.78 -5.89
N THR A 257 27.37 -1.00 -7.19
CA THR A 257 28.52 -0.52 -7.98
C THR A 257 28.18 0.74 -8.73
#